data_a13215813240cd1664071322990ffc46
#
_entry.id   a13215813240cd1664071322990ffc46
#
_cell.length_a   1.000
_cell.length_b   1.000
_cell.length_c   1.000
_cell.angle_alpha   90.00
_cell.angle_beta   90.00
_cell.angle_gamma   90.00
#
_symmetry.space_group_name_H-M   'P 1'
#
loop_
_entity.id
_entity.type
_entity.pdbx_description
1 polymer ?
#
loop_
_entity_poly.entity_id
_entity_poly.type
_entity_poly.pdbx_seq_one_letter_code
_entity_poly.pdbx_strand_id
1 'polypeptide(L)'
;MKVSFIGLGNMGLPMAQNLLKAGYELVIFNRTPEKAEPLIKQGARYVQTPLEAAKESNLVITMLSDDAALREIVEGPNGVLNGLSENGIHVSASTISVDLARKLSALHVERHQHFVSATVMGRPDAAKAATLRIILAGPEHARQRVLPMLTVLGQEIFEIGDHGEEGNIVKIGVNFLIASMLEALSEAQLMVEKHGIKPSRYMDVVNALFQSPVYQNYGAIMTEQRFEPAGFKMKLGLKDVALAIEAAKSVQAPLPLGQLIHQHLSEGITHGYGELDWTALIRCLEHSS
;
A
#
# COMPACT_ATOMS: atom_id res chain seq x y z
N MET A 1 -7.73 -12.05 21.23
CA MET A 1 -6.38 -12.32 20.67
C MET A 1 -5.61 -11.01 20.62
N LYS A 2 -4.35 -11.03 21.06
CA LYS A 2 -3.47 -9.86 21.07
C LYS A 2 -2.74 -9.75 19.73
N VAL A 3 -2.67 -8.53 19.18
CA VAL A 3 -2.01 -8.20 17.90
C VAL A 3 -1.17 -6.95 18.09
N SER A 4 0.05 -6.95 17.58
CA SER A 4 0.88 -5.74 17.51
C SER A 4 0.73 -5.07 16.14
N PHE A 5 0.48 -3.76 16.13
CA PHE A 5 0.32 -2.98 14.90
C PHE A 5 1.34 -1.84 14.84
N ILE A 6 2.14 -1.82 13.78
CA ILE A 6 3.25 -0.88 13.59
C ILE A 6 3.01 -0.05 12.33
N GLY A 7 2.99 1.27 12.49
CA GLY A 7 2.78 2.22 11.40
C GLY A 7 1.33 2.71 11.31
N LEU A 8 1.09 3.90 11.88
CA LEU A 8 -0.22 4.53 11.99
C LEU A 8 -0.36 5.72 11.02
N GLY A 9 -0.03 5.46 9.76
CA GLY A 9 -0.27 6.40 8.66
C GLY A 9 -1.73 6.40 8.20
N ASN A 10 -1.99 7.02 7.03
CA ASN A 10 -3.34 7.15 6.46
C ASN A 10 -4.07 5.82 6.28
N MET A 11 -3.34 4.74 6.06
CA MET A 11 -3.88 3.38 5.93
C MET A 11 -3.87 2.63 7.27
N GLY A 12 -2.73 2.66 7.98
CA GLY A 12 -2.56 1.84 9.18
C GLY A 12 -3.45 2.25 10.35
N LEU A 13 -3.68 3.54 10.55
CA LEU A 13 -4.56 4.02 11.62
C LEU A 13 -5.99 3.47 11.51
N PRO A 14 -6.71 3.62 10.38
CA PRO A 14 -8.05 3.04 10.24
C PRO A 14 -8.05 1.50 10.27
N MET A 15 -7.02 0.83 9.75
CA MET A 15 -6.89 -0.63 9.89
C MET A 15 -6.80 -1.05 11.36
N ALA A 16 -5.94 -0.41 12.14
CA ALA A 16 -5.80 -0.68 13.57
C ALA A 16 -7.10 -0.39 14.34
N GLN A 17 -7.82 0.68 13.99
CA GLN A 17 -9.13 0.98 14.56
C GLN A 17 -10.17 -0.11 14.30
N ASN A 18 -10.19 -0.70 13.11
CA ASN A 18 -11.11 -1.78 12.78
C ASN A 18 -10.79 -3.05 13.60
N LEU A 19 -9.50 -3.36 13.82
CA LEU A 19 -9.12 -4.46 14.69
C LEU A 19 -9.58 -4.26 16.14
N LEU A 20 -9.41 -3.04 16.69
CA LEU A 20 -9.93 -2.72 18.03
C LEU A 20 -11.44 -2.89 18.11
N LYS A 21 -12.19 -2.37 17.13
CA LYS A 21 -13.66 -2.51 17.06
C LYS A 21 -14.10 -3.97 16.99
N ALA A 22 -13.30 -4.83 16.38
CA ALA A 22 -13.55 -6.27 16.30
C ALA A 22 -13.14 -7.04 17.59
N GLY A 23 -12.66 -6.34 18.63
CA GLY A 23 -12.34 -6.93 19.92
C GLY A 23 -10.92 -7.49 20.04
N TYR A 24 -10.00 -7.14 19.14
CA TYR A 24 -8.59 -7.48 19.29
C TYR A 24 -7.93 -6.57 20.34
N GLU A 25 -7.09 -7.14 21.20
CA GLU A 25 -6.21 -6.37 22.06
C GLU A 25 -5.03 -5.87 21.24
N LEU A 26 -4.87 -4.54 21.11
CA LEU A 26 -3.80 -3.96 20.29
C LEU A 26 -2.65 -3.43 21.14
N VAL A 27 -1.45 -3.82 20.74
CA VAL A 27 -0.20 -3.15 21.08
C VAL A 27 0.26 -2.37 19.86
N ILE A 28 0.53 -1.07 20.01
CA ILE A 28 0.79 -0.20 18.87
C ILE A 28 2.13 0.52 19.01
N PHE A 29 2.80 0.67 17.87
CA PHE A 29 3.99 1.51 17.73
C PHE A 29 3.88 2.39 16.50
N ASN A 30 4.29 3.64 16.64
CA ASN A 30 4.48 4.56 15.51
C ASN A 30 5.63 5.52 15.82
N ARG A 31 6.45 5.83 14.81
CA ARG A 31 7.59 6.76 14.93
C ARG A 31 7.17 8.14 15.43
N THR A 32 5.96 8.59 15.09
CA THR A 32 5.33 9.83 15.56
C THR A 32 4.27 9.46 16.59
N PRO A 33 4.55 9.59 17.91
CA PRO A 33 3.66 9.09 18.98
C PRO A 33 2.26 9.71 18.96
N GLU A 34 2.14 10.97 18.54
CA GLU A 34 0.88 11.71 18.50
C GLU A 34 -0.17 11.03 17.61
N LYS A 35 0.26 10.31 16.58
CA LYS A 35 -0.64 9.54 15.71
C LYS A 35 -1.26 8.32 16.40
N ALA A 36 -0.71 7.89 17.54
CA ALA A 36 -1.25 6.79 18.32
C ALA A 36 -2.38 7.23 19.28
N GLU A 37 -2.49 8.52 19.60
CA GLU A 37 -3.47 9.03 20.57
C GLU A 37 -4.92 8.56 20.34
N PRO A 38 -5.46 8.55 19.09
CA PRO A 38 -6.82 8.08 18.86
C PRO A 38 -7.03 6.62 19.26
N LEU A 39 -6.02 5.77 19.10
CA LEU A 39 -6.07 4.35 19.47
C LEU A 39 -5.86 4.14 20.97
N ILE A 40 -4.96 4.91 21.59
CA ILE A 40 -4.75 4.89 23.05
C ILE A 40 -6.05 5.23 23.78
N LYS A 41 -6.77 6.26 23.33
CA LYS A 41 -8.08 6.64 23.88
C LYS A 41 -9.15 5.54 23.73
N GLN A 42 -8.96 4.62 22.78
CA GLN A 42 -9.83 3.48 22.55
C GLN A 42 -9.33 2.19 23.25
N GLY A 43 -8.27 2.27 24.05
CA GLY A 43 -7.76 1.15 24.86
C GLY A 43 -6.56 0.40 24.27
N ALA A 44 -5.97 0.86 23.14
CA ALA A 44 -4.72 0.27 22.63
C ALA A 44 -3.54 0.63 23.54
N ARG A 45 -2.63 -0.32 23.73
CA ARG A 45 -1.39 -0.11 24.49
C ARG A 45 -0.29 0.41 23.56
N TYR A 46 0.21 1.61 23.82
CA TYR A 46 1.37 2.15 23.11
C TYR A 46 2.69 1.67 23.74
N VAL A 47 3.68 1.37 22.90
CA VAL A 47 5.04 0.99 23.29
C VAL A 47 6.07 1.85 22.57
N GLN A 48 7.31 1.89 23.08
CA GLN A 48 8.34 2.82 22.62
C GLN A 48 9.19 2.29 21.47
N THR A 49 9.17 0.96 21.21
CA THR A 49 9.98 0.33 20.18
C THR A 49 9.22 -0.77 19.44
N PRO A 50 9.57 -1.06 18.17
CA PRO A 50 9.04 -2.21 17.44
C PRO A 50 9.34 -3.54 18.14
N LEU A 51 10.50 -3.65 18.80
CA LEU A 51 10.91 -4.80 19.58
C LEU A 51 9.96 -5.07 20.75
N GLU A 52 9.58 -4.02 21.50
CA GLU A 52 8.58 -4.13 22.57
C GLU A 52 7.24 -4.59 22.03
N ALA A 53 6.79 -4.00 20.89
CA ALA A 53 5.56 -4.43 20.23
C ALA A 53 5.60 -5.92 19.88
N ALA A 54 6.70 -6.37 19.29
CA ALA A 54 6.86 -7.76 18.88
C ALA A 54 6.95 -8.76 20.06
N LYS A 55 7.49 -8.34 21.21
CA LYS A 55 7.52 -9.16 22.44
C LYS A 55 6.14 -9.38 23.06
N GLU A 56 5.23 -8.44 22.85
CA GLU A 56 3.89 -8.49 23.46
C GLU A 56 2.90 -9.39 22.71
N SER A 57 3.22 -9.78 21.47
CA SER A 57 2.31 -10.55 20.63
C SER A 57 3.05 -11.45 19.66
N ASN A 58 2.51 -12.64 19.45
CA ASN A 58 3.00 -13.57 18.42
C ASN A 58 2.54 -13.19 17.00
N LEU A 59 1.87 -12.09 16.84
CA LEU A 59 1.37 -11.59 15.56
C LEU A 59 1.61 -10.09 15.45
N VAL A 60 2.47 -9.70 14.52
CA VAL A 60 2.85 -8.31 14.26
C VAL A 60 2.42 -7.91 12.86
N ILE A 61 1.67 -6.82 12.74
CA ILE A 61 1.32 -6.21 11.45
C ILE A 61 2.15 -4.95 11.26
N THR A 62 2.72 -4.79 10.07
CA THR A 62 3.38 -3.54 9.66
C THR A 62 2.66 -2.91 8.47
N MET A 63 2.44 -1.58 8.52
CA MET A 63 1.91 -0.78 7.41
C MET A 63 2.73 0.50 7.24
N LEU A 64 3.77 0.42 6.40
CA LEU A 64 4.81 1.44 6.24
C LEU A 64 4.91 1.90 4.78
N SER A 65 5.60 3.02 4.55
CA SER A 65 5.63 3.71 3.26
C SER A 65 6.49 3.03 2.18
N ASP A 66 7.61 2.44 2.59
CA ASP A 66 8.68 2.01 1.70
C ASP A 66 9.63 0.99 2.33
N ASP A 67 10.57 0.50 1.53
CA ASP A 67 11.59 -0.46 1.92
C ASP A 67 12.46 0.01 3.08
N ALA A 68 12.89 1.28 3.05
CA ALA A 68 13.78 1.82 4.07
C ALA A 68 13.11 1.83 5.45
N ALA A 69 11.84 2.28 5.49
CA ALA A 69 11.06 2.29 6.72
C ALA A 69 10.80 0.87 7.25
N LEU A 70 10.53 -0.10 6.36
CA LEU A 70 10.30 -1.47 6.80
C LEU A 70 11.59 -2.14 7.27
N ARG A 71 12.73 -1.92 6.60
CA ARG A 71 14.05 -2.41 7.05
C ARG A 71 14.38 -1.91 8.46
N GLU A 72 14.25 -0.62 8.69
CA GLU A 72 14.53 -0.01 9.99
C GLU A 72 13.68 -0.66 11.11
N ILE A 73 12.39 -0.83 10.86
CA ILE A 73 11.44 -1.41 11.82
C ILE A 73 11.66 -2.90 12.05
N VAL A 74 12.10 -3.64 11.04
CA VAL A 74 12.22 -5.10 11.14
C VAL A 74 13.63 -5.53 11.50
N GLU A 75 14.65 -5.01 10.80
CA GLU A 75 16.06 -5.44 10.94
C GLU A 75 16.84 -4.62 11.98
N GLY A 76 16.34 -3.44 12.39
CA GLY A 76 17.01 -2.57 13.37
C GLY A 76 17.27 -3.25 14.71
N PRO A 77 18.17 -2.68 15.56
CA PRO A 77 18.52 -3.28 16.86
C PRO A 77 17.31 -3.44 17.79
N ASN A 78 16.35 -2.52 17.70
CA ASN A 78 15.06 -2.58 18.39
C ASN A 78 13.93 -3.03 17.45
N GLY A 79 14.24 -3.83 16.44
CA GLY A 79 13.33 -4.26 15.40
C GLY A 79 12.50 -5.49 15.75
N VAL A 80 11.51 -5.76 14.88
CA VAL A 80 10.57 -6.87 15.01
C VAL A 80 11.26 -8.22 15.08
N LEU A 81 12.29 -8.46 14.25
CA LEU A 81 13.04 -9.72 14.23
C LEU A 81 13.62 -10.11 15.59
N ASN A 82 14.01 -9.14 16.41
CA ASN A 82 14.61 -9.38 17.71
C ASN A 82 13.58 -9.55 18.83
N GLY A 83 12.33 -9.16 18.61
CA GLY A 83 11.25 -9.23 19.60
C GLY A 83 10.26 -10.36 19.37
N LEU A 84 10.04 -10.74 18.12
CA LEU A 84 9.07 -11.76 17.75
C LEU A 84 9.54 -13.14 18.21
N SER A 85 8.66 -13.89 18.87
CA SER A 85 8.95 -15.23 19.34
C SER A 85 9.07 -16.25 18.20
N GLU A 86 9.62 -17.43 18.51
CA GLU A 86 9.55 -18.57 17.60
C GLU A 86 8.08 -18.89 17.25
N ASN A 87 7.85 -19.30 16.02
CA ASN A 87 6.52 -19.49 15.41
C ASN A 87 5.62 -18.23 15.40
N GLY A 88 6.18 -17.06 15.75
CA GLY A 88 5.51 -15.78 15.58
C GLY A 88 5.39 -15.40 14.10
N ILE A 89 4.39 -14.58 13.76
CA ILE A 89 4.11 -14.18 12.40
C ILE A 89 4.26 -12.68 12.26
N HIS A 90 5.10 -12.25 11.33
CA HIS A 90 5.14 -10.87 10.85
C HIS A 90 4.31 -10.76 9.56
N VAL A 91 3.24 -9.98 9.62
CA VAL A 91 2.35 -9.67 8.49
C VAL A 91 2.70 -8.30 7.94
N SER A 92 3.26 -8.23 6.73
CA SER A 92 3.53 -6.96 6.07
C SER A 92 2.37 -6.57 5.15
N ALA A 93 1.68 -5.49 5.48
CA ALA A 93 0.67 -4.86 4.62
C ALA A 93 1.27 -3.79 3.69
N SER A 94 2.58 -3.57 3.75
CA SER A 94 3.33 -2.55 3.02
C SER A 94 3.60 -2.97 1.57
N THR A 95 3.56 -2.03 0.63
CA THR A 95 4.05 -2.22 -0.74
C THR A 95 5.56 -1.97 -0.77
N ILE A 96 6.33 -3.05 -0.85
CA ILE A 96 7.80 -3.09 -0.82
C ILE A 96 8.33 -3.82 -2.05
N SER A 97 9.65 -3.74 -2.28
CA SER A 97 10.32 -4.48 -3.35
C SER A 97 10.20 -6.00 -3.14
N VAL A 98 10.20 -6.73 -4.26
CA VAL A 98 10.22 -8.20 -4.27
C VAL A 98 11.47 -8.71 -3.54
N ASP A 99 12.60 -8.06 -3.74
CA ASP A 99 13.87 -8.44 -3.11
C ASP A 99 13.85 -8.25 -1.60
N LEU A 100 13.26 -7.15 -1.10
CA LEU A 100 13.09 -6.99 0.34
C LEU A 100 12.14 -8.04 0.93
N ALA A 101 11.02 -8.30 0.27
CA ALA A 101 10.08 -9.33 0.73
C ALA A 101 10.75 -10.71 0.84
N ARG A 102 11.55 -11.08 -0.18
CA ARG A 102 12.34 -12.32 -0.19
C ARG A 102 13.37 -12.35 0.94
N LYS A 103 14.12 -11.25 1.11
CA LYS A 103 15.10 -11.12 2.20
C LYS A 103 14.45 -11.27 3.57
N LEU A 104 13.34 -10.58 3.81
CA LEU A 104 12.63 -10.65 5.08
C LEU A 104 12.08 -12.06 5.34
N SER A 105 11.54 -12.72 4.31
CA SER A 105 11.11 -14.13 4.43
C SER A 105 12.26 -15.01 4.92
N ALA A 106 13.46 -14.90 4.32
CA ALA A 106 14.63 -15.67 4.72
C ALA A 106 15.07 -15.36 6.17
N LEU A 107 15.15 -14.09 6.56
CA LEU A 107 15.53 -13.66 7.90
C LEU A 107 14.57 -14.14 8.98
N HIS A 108 13.27 -14.19 8.70
CA HIS A 108 12.29 -14.74 9.63
C HIS A 108 12.44 -16.27 9.76
N VAL A 109 12.67 -16.97 8.65
CA VAL A 109 12.93 -18.44 8.68
C VAL A 109 14.16 -18.78 9.51
N GLU A 110 15.26 -18.04 9.37
CA GLU A 110 16.48 -18.22 10.19
C GLU A 110 16.24 -18.11 11.70
N ARG A 111 15.15 -17.43 12.09
CA ARG A 111 14.74 -17.24 13.49
C ARG A 111 13.54 -18.09 13.90
N HIS A 112 13.19 -19.08 13.10
CA HIS A 112 12.00 -19.91 13.32
C HIS A 112 10.69 -19.09 13.40
N GLN A 113 10.64 -17.97 12.70
CA GLN A 113 9.49 -17.08 12.55
C GLN A 113 8.91 -17.17 11.15
N HIS A 114 7.75 -16.57 10.92
CA HIS A 114 7.09 -16.56 9.61
C HIS A 114 6.86 -15.14 9.11
N PHE A 115 7.15 -14.93 7.82
CA PHE A 115 6.79 -13.72 7.11
C PHE A 115 5.59 -13.98 6.21
N VAL A 116 4.58 -13.10 6.27
CA VAL A 116 3.38 -13.13 5.43
C VAL A 116 3.22 -11.75 4.81
N SER A 117 3.12 -11.71 3.50
CA SER A 117 2.70 -10.52 2.77
C SER A 117 1.17 -10.47 2.72
N ALA A 118 0.58 -9.37 3.18
CA ALA A 118 -0.85 -9.10 3.13
C ALA A 118 -1.07 -7.69 2.58
N THR A 119 -0.58 -7.45 1.36
CA THR A 119 -0.65 -6.13 0.72
C THR A 119 -2.09 -5.76 0.40
N VAL A 120 -2.41 -4.47 0.55
CA VAL A 120 -3.79 -4.00 0.47
C VAL A 120 -4.06 -3.19 -0.80
N MET A 121 -5.22 -3.38 -1.37
CA MET A 121 -5.79 -2.57 -2.45
C MET A 121 -6.98 -1.79 -1.90
N GLY A 122 -6.97 -0.50 -2.12
CA GLY A 122 -7.95 0.45 -1.60
C GLY A 122 -7.28 1.74 -1.13
N ARG A 123 -8.07 2.77 -0.96
CA ARG A 123 -7.66 4.09 -0.46
C ARG A 123 -8.02 4.21 1.04
N PRO A 124 -7.69 5.31 1.73
CA PRO A 124 -8.00 5.45 3.16
C PRO A 124 -9.48 5.30 3.53
N ASP A 125 -10.39 5.68 2.65
CA ASP A 125 -11.83 5.47 2.80
C ASP A 125 -12.21 3.98 2.85
N ALA A 126 -11.64 3.17 1.94
CA ALA A 126 -11.82 1.71 1.96
C ALA A 126 -11.20 1.07 3.23
N ALA A 127 -10.03 1.56 3.68
CA ALA A 127 -9.43 1.11 4.94
C ALA A 127 -10.33 1.42 6.13
N LYS A 128 -10.92 2.62 6.18
CA LYS A 128 -11.86 3.04 7.22
C LYS A 128 -13.16 2.22 7.21
N ALA A 129 -13.66 1.89 6.01
CA ALA A 129 -14.87 1.10 5.83
C ALA A 129 -14.65 -0.41 5.99
N ALA A 130 -13.42 -0.88 6.22
CA ALA A 130 -13.05 -2.31 6.24
C ALA A 130 -13.40 -3.05 4.92
N THR A 131 -13.27 -2.37 3.79
CA THR A 131 -13.58 -2.90 2.46
C THR A 131 -12.34 -3.05 1.58
N LEU A 132 -11.16 -3.19 2.20
CA LEU A 132 -9.93 -3.45 1.48
C LEU A 132 -10.00 -4.77 0.71
N ARG A 133 -9.30 -4.86 -0.41
CA ARG A 133 -8.95 -6.13 -1.02
C ARG A 133 -7.53 -6.46 -0.64
N ILE A 134 -7.29 -7.67 -0.17
CA ILE A 134 -6.01 -8.09 0.41
C ILE A 134 -5.39 -9.16 -0.48
N ILE A 135 -4.14 -8.94 -0.88
CA ILE A 135 -3.32 -9.92 -1.61
C ILE A 135 -2.45 -10.62 -0.57
N LEU A 136 -2.72 -11.90 -0.34
CA LEU A 136 -2.12 -12.69 0.72
C LEU A 136 -1.16 -13.73 0.15
N ALA A 137 0.09 -13.76 0.64
CA ALA A 137 1.08 -14.77 0.30
C ALA A 137 2.01 -15.06 1.48
N GLY A 138 2.54 -16.29 1.54
CA GLY A 138 3.41 -16.78 2.60
C GLY A 138 3.07 -18.21 2.99
N PRO A 139 3.78 -18.83 3.92
CA PRO A 139 3.54 -20.23 4.29
C PRO A 139 2.10 -20.51 4.68
N GLU A 140 1.50 -21.58 4.14
CA GLU A 140 0.07 -21.89 4.28
C GLU A 140 -0.39 -21.86 5.75
N HIS A 141 0.33 -22.53 6.65
CA HIS A 141 -0.02 -22.57 8.07
C HIS A 141 -0.01 -21.18 8.73
N ALA A 142 0.85 -20.25 8.25
CA ALA A 142 0.89 -18.88 8.74
C ALA A 142 -0.26 -18.06 8.15
N ARG A 143 -0.58 -18.24 6.85
CA ARG A 143 -1.74 -17.60 6.20
C ARG A 143 -3.04 -17.95 6.91
N GLN A 144 -3.26 -19.23 7.20
CA GLN A 144 -4.46 -19.70 7.91
C GLN A 144 -4.63 -19.07 9.31
N ARG A 145 -3.53 -18.85 10.03
CA ARG A 145 -3.56 -18.20 11.35
C ARG A 145 -3.93 -16.72 11.30
N VAL A 146 -3.61 -16.02 10.20
CA VAL A 146 -3.88 -14.58 10.06
C VAL A 146 -5.20 -14.28 9.35
N LEU A 147 -5.79 -15.23 8.62
CA LEU A 147 -7.05 -15.06 7.89
C LEU A 147 -8.18 -14.45 8.74
N PRO A 148 -8.48 -14.93 9.97
CA PRO A 148 -9.57 -14.37 10.78
C PRO A 148 -9.39 -12.89 11.10
N MET A 149 -8.14 -12.43 11.22
CA MET A 149 -7.83 -11.03 11.46
C MET A 149 -7.93 -10.21 10.17
N LEU A 150 -7.49 -10.76 9.03
CA LEU A 150 -7.54 -10.07 7.76
C LEU A 150 -8.97 -9.87 7.24
N THR A 151 -9.89 -10.78 7.55
CA THR A 151 -11.34 -10.63 7.23
C THR A 151 -12.00 -9.43 7.93
N VAL A 152 -11.41 -8.95 9.04
CA VAL A 152 -11.87 -7.72 9.70
C VAL A 152 -11.45 -6.45 8.94
N LEU A 153 -10.41 -6.55 8.12
CA LEU A 153 -9.81 -5.40 7.41
C LEU A 153 -10.31 -5.26 5.98
N GLY A 154 -10.77 -6.35 5.38
CA GLY A 154 -11.11 -6.37 3.97
C GLY A 154 -12.33 -7.22 3.64
N GLN A 155 -12.93 -6.90 2.50
CA GLN A 155 -14.08 -7.61 1.96
C GLN A 155 -13.71 -8.84 1.10
N GLU A 156 -12.44 -8.91 0.67
CA GLU A 156 -11.98 -9.94 -0.25
C GLU A 156 -10.49 -10.22 -0.03
N ILE A 157 -10.12 -11.49 0.03
CA ILE A 157 -8.73 -11.94 0.23
C ILE A 157 -8.35 -12.85 -0.93
N PHE A 158 -7.27 -12.51 -1.63
CA PHE A 158 -6.71 -13.30 -2.72
C PHE A 158 -5.48 -14.02 -2.19
N GLU A 159 -5.58 -15.33 -1.98
CA GLU A 159 -4.43 -16.16 -1.65
C GLU A 159 -3.64 -16.46 -2.92
N ILE A 160 -2.39 -15.99 -3.01
CA ILE A 160 -1.58 -16.05 -4.23
C ILE A 160 -0.62 -17.24 -4.23
N GLY A 161 0.07 -17.47 -3.10
CA GLY A 161 1.06 -18.53 -3.03
C GLY A 161 1.73 -18.65 -1.66
N ASP A 162 2.75 -19.47 -1.59
CA ASP A 162 3.40 -19.87 -0.34
C ASP A 162 4.64 -19.03 0.01
N HIS A 163 5.07 -18.13 -0.89
CA HIS A 163 6.21 -17.25 -0.67
C HIS A 163 5.75 -15.79 -0.53
N GLY A 164 6.23 -15.07 0.49
CA GLY A 164 5.79 -13.72 0.80
C GLY A 164 5.97 -12.72 -0.36
N GLU A 165 7.04 -12.85 -1.15
CA GLU A 165 7.31 -11.99 -2.30
C GLU A 165 6.25 -12.10 -3.42
N GLU A 166 5.53 -13.22 -3.51
CA GLU A 166 4.48 -13.41 -4.51
C GLU A 166 3.32 -12.42 -4.33
N GLY A 167 2.97 -12.11 -3.09
CA GLY A 167 1.97 -11.07 -2.79
C GLY A 167 2.43 -9.67 -3.19
N ASN A 168 3.74 -9.37 -3.02
CA ASN A 168 4.29 -8.09 -3.41
C ASN A 168 4.37 -7.91 -4.92
N ILE A 169 4.80 -8.93 -5.68
CA ILE A 169 4.86 -8.82 -7.15
C ILE A 169 3.47 -8.63 -7.76
N VAL A 170 2.45 -9.33 -7.27
CA VAL A 170 1.07 -9.13 -7.72
C VAL A 170 0.59 -7.72 -7.39
N LYS A 171 0.86 -7.22 -6.18
CA LYS A 171 0.53 -5.85 -5.79
C LYS A 171 1.21 -4.79 -6.65
N ILE A 172 2.51 -4.97 -6.94
CA ILE A 172 3.29 -4.09 -7.81
C ILE A 172 2.68 -4.07 -9.23
N GLY A 173 2.33 -5.24 -9.78
CA GLY A 173 1.70 -5.35 -11.08
C GLY A 173 0.34 -4.63 -11.15
N VAL A 174 -0.49 -4.76 -10.12
CA VAL A 174 -1.77 -4.04 -10.04
C VAL A 174 -1.57 -2.53 -9.96
N ASN A 175 -0.61 -2.06 -9.15
CA ASN A 175 -0.33 -0.62 -9.05
C ASN A 175 0.25 -0.06 -10.36
N PHE A 176 1.07 -0.83 -11.09
CA PHE A 176 1.52 -0.48 -12.42
C PHE A 176 0.34 -0.34 -13.42
N LEU A 177 -0.64 -1.25 -13.38
CA LEU A 177 -1.84 -1.13 -14.23
C LEU A 177 -2.66 0.12 -13.90
N ILE A 178 -2.79 0.49 -12.61
CA ILE A 178 -3.47 1.73 -12.21
C ILE A 178 -2.69 2.95 -12.73
N ALA A 179 -1.37 2.98 -12.57
CA ALA A 179 -0.54 4.08 -13.07
C ALA A 179 -0.64 4.21 -14.60
N SER A 180 -0.66 3.08 -15.32
CA SER A 180 -0.84 3.04 -16.79
C SER A 180 -2.21 3.56 -17.22
N MET A 181 -3.25 3.21 -16.45
CA MET A 181 -4.59 3.75 -16.67
C MET A 181 -4.62 5.27 -16.46
N LEU A 182 -3.99 5.79 -15.40
CA LEU A 182 -3.93 7.22 -15.13
C LEU A 182 -3.19 7.98 -16.24
N GLU A 183 -2.08 7.45 -16.72
CA GLU A 183 -1.34 8.02 -17.86
C GLU A 183 -2.23 8.11 -19.09
N ALA A 184 -2.77 6.97 -19.53
CA ALA A 184 -3.61 6.91 -20.73
C ALA A 184 -4.87 7.79 -20.60
N LEU A 185 -5.48 7.82 -19.41
CA LEU A 185 -6.67 8.64 -19.16
C LEU A 185 -6.33 10.14 -19.16
N SER A 186 -5.17 10.53 -18.65
CA SER A 186 -4.68 11.92 -18.65
C SER A 186 -4.46 12.41 -20.08
N GLU A 187 -3.73 11.66 -20.92
CA GLU A 187 -3.48 12.00 -22.32
C GLU A 187 -4.79 12.10 -23.10
N ALA A 188 -5.66 11.11 -22.97
CA ALA A 188 -6.92 11.09 -23.68
C ALA A 188 -7.86 12.24 -23.24
N GLN A 189 -7.94 12.53 -21.94
CA GLN A 189 -8.76 13.64 -21.44
C GLN A 189 -8.25 14.98 -21.94
N LEU A 190 -6.94 15.25 -21.88
CA LEU A 190 -6.34 16.48 -22.40
C LEU A 190 -6.56 16.66 -23.91
N MET A 191 -6.38 15.59 -24.69
CA MET A 191 -6.67 15.61 -26.13
C MET A 191 -8.12 16.02 -26.40
N VAL A 192 -9.08 15.40 -25.72
CA VAL A 192 -10.51 15.66 -25.91
C VAL A 192 -10.90 17.07 -25.44
N GLU A 193 -10.31 17.54 -24.34
CA GLU A 193 -10.52 18.87 -23.80
C GLU A 193 -9.99 19.96 -24.74
N LYS A 194 -8.81 19.78 -25.34
CA LYS A 194 -8.25 20.69 -26.35
C LYS A 194 -9.10 20.75 -27.61
N HIS A 195 -9.97 19.77 -27.90
CA HIS A 195 -11.00 19.81 -28.92
C HIS A 195 -12.30 20.47 -28.45
N GLY A 196 -12.35 21.08 -27.26
CA GLY A 196 -13.49 21.82 -26.73
C GLY A 196 -14.59 21.00 -26.09
N ILE A 197 -14.34 19.72 -25.83
CA ILE A 197 -15.29 18.81 -25.16
C ILE A 197 -15.01 18.83 -23.64
N LYS A 198 -16.04 19.02 -22.84
CA LYS A 198 -15.91 19.01 -21.39
C LYS A 198 -15.44 17.67 -20.88
N PRO A 199 -14.44 17.61 -19.97
CA PRO A 199 -13.94 16.36 -19.38
C PRO A 199 -15.04 15.47 -18.79
N SER A 200 -16.07 16.05 -18.14
CA SER A 200 -17.19 15.29 -17.58
C SER A 200 -17.95 14.49 -18.64
N ARG A 201 -18.20 15.08 -19.83
CA ARG A 201 -18.90 14.38 -20.92
C ARG A 201 -18.07 13.25 -21.51
N TYR A 202 -16.75 13.44 -21.59
CA TYR A 202 -15.85 12.38 -21.99
C TYR A 202 -15.88 11.22 -20.97
N MET A 203 -15.83 11.54 -19.68
CA MET A 203 -15.90 10.53 -18.61
C MET A 203 -17.23 9.79 -18.57
N ASP A 204 -18.35 10.38 -18.96
CA ASP A 204 -19.64 9.67 -19.09
C ASP A 204 -19.52 8.50 -20.08
N VAL A 205 -18.86 8.73 -21.22
CA VAL A 205 -18.63 7.68 -22.25
C VAL A 205 -17.64 6.62 -21.75
N VAL A 206 -16.53 7.05 -21.13
CA VAL A 206 -15.52 6.13 -20.57
C VAL A 206 -16.15 5.21 -19.51
N ASN A 207 -16.94 5.79 -18.60
CA ASN A 207 -17.60 5.04 -17.53
C ASN A 207 -18.66 4.08 -18.06
N ALA A 208 -19.38 4.45 -19.13
CA ALA A 208 -20.34 3.54 -19.78
C ALA A 208 -19.65 2.35 -20.45
N LEU A 209 -18.47 2.57 -21.07
CA LEU A 209 -17.72 1.53 -21.76
C LEU A 209 -17.04 0.56 -20.79
N PHE A 210 -16.27 1.08 -19.82
CA PHE A 210 -15.42 0.26 -18.94
C PHE A 210 -16.14 -0.25 -17.70
N GLN A 211 -17.20 0.41 -17.23
CA GLN A 211 -18.01 0.04 -16.05
C GLN A 211 -17.17 -0.32 -14.81
N SER A 212 -16.09 0.41 -14.60
CA SER A 212 -15.12 0.12 -13.55
C SER A 212 -15.15 1.19 -12.46
N PRO A 213 -15.34 0.81 -11.18
CA PRO A 213 -15.22 1.75 -10.06
C PRO A 213 -13.86 2.46 -10.01
N VAL A 214 -12.80 1.84 -10.53
CA VAL A 214 -11.47 2.44 -10.59
C VAL A 214 -11.47 3.62 -11.56
N TYR A 215 -11.98 3.45 -12.79
CA TYR A 215 -12.12 4.54 -13.76
C TYR A 215 -13.05 5.64 -13.25
N GLN A 216 -14.19 5.28 -12.65
CA GLN A 216 -15.15 6.24 -12.10
C GLN A 216 -14.51 7.13 -11.03
N ASN A 217 -13.84 6.51 -10.03
CA ASN A 217 -13.27 7.23 -8.92
C ASN A 217 -12.09 8.14 -9.34
N TYR A 218 -11.15 7.60 -10.12
CA TYR A 218 -10.00 8.38 -10.55
C TYR A 218 -10.37 9.42 -11.60
N GLY A 219 -11.25 9.08 -12.54
CA GLY A 219 -11.75 10.02 -13.52
C GLY A 219 -12.50 11.20 -12.89
N ALA A 220 -13.30 10.97 -11.85
CA ALA A 220 -13.96 12.04 -11.09
C ALA A 220 -12.94 12.97 -10.42
N ILE A 221 -11.90 12.42 -9.76
CA ILE A 221 -10.84 13.22 -9.13
C ILE A 221 -10.13 14.10 -10.17
N MET A 222 -9.81 13.55 -11.35
CA MET A 222 -9.13 14.27 -12.44
C MET A 222 -10.03 15.35 -13.03
N THR A 223 -11.27 15.02 -13.37
CA THR A 223 -12.24 15.96 -13.95
C THR A 223 -12.56 17.14 -13.02
N GLU A 224 -12.65 16.88 -11.72
CA GLU A 224 -12.93 17.89 -10.69
C GLU A 224 -11.66 18.55 -10.14
N GLN A 225 -10.49 18.12 -10.60
CA GLN A 225 -9.17 18.57 -10.14
C GLN A 225 -9.01 18.51 -8.60
N ARG A 226 -9.63 17.52 -7.96
CA ARG A 226 -9.61 17.32 -6.51
C ARG A 226 -8.36 16.55 -6.06
N PHE A 227 -7.17 17.14 -6.20
CA PHE A 227 -5.90 16.49 -5.89
C PHE A 227 -5.52 16.58 -4.40
N GLU A 228 -6.24 17.37 -3.62
CA GLU A 228 -6.08 17.50 -2.17
C GLU A 228 -7.41 17.35 -1.42
N PRO A 229 -7.41 16.69 -0.25
CA PRO A 229 -6.30 15.92 0.30
C PRO A 229 -6.02 14.66 -0.53
N ALA A 230 -4.74 14.33 -0.71
CA ALA A 230 -4.34 13.16 -1.49
C ALA A 230 -4.79 11.86 -0.82
N GLY A 231 -5.54 11.04 -1.54
CA GLY A 231 -5.81 9.67 -1.12
C GLY A 231 -4.61 8.75 -1.36
N PHE A 232 -3.84 9.02 -2.44
CA PHE A 232 -2.57 8.37 -2.72
C PHE A 232 -1.60 9.38 -3.34
N LYS A 233 -0.55 9.75 -2.60
CA LYS A 233 0.38 10.81 -3.00
C LYS A 233 1.20 10.42 -4.23
N MET A 234 1.46 11.39 -5.11
CA MET A 234 2.27 11.20 -6.32
C MET A 234 3.64 10.58 -6.02
N LYS A 235 4.33 11.01 -4.97
CA LYS A 235 5.61 10.43 -4.55
C LYS A 235 5.55 8.93 -4.24
N LEU A 236 4.40 8.44 -3.74
CA LEU A 236 4.19 7.00 -3.52
C LEU A 236 3.88 6.29 -4.85
N GLY A 237 3.18 6.95 -5.77
CA GLY A 237 2.99 6.47 -7.13
C GLY A 237 4.32 6.29 -7.87
N LEU A 238 5.20 7.31 -7.80
CA LEU A 238 6.56 7.22 -8.36
C LEU A 238 7.33 6.04 -7.78
N LYS A 239 7.29 5.86 -6.45
CA LYS A 239 7.92 4.70 -5.79
C LYS A 239 7.35 3.38 -6.33
N ASP A 240 6.04 3.24 -6.45
CA ASP A 240 5.42 1.98 -6.89
C ASP A 240 5.75 1.66 -8.35
N VAL A 241 5.83 2.68 -9.23
CA VAL A 241 6.28 2.50 -10.62
C VAL A 241 7.76 2.12 -10.67
N ALA A 242 8.60 2.70 -9.82
CA ALA A 242 10.01 2.32 -9.70
C ALA A 242 10.16 0.84 -9.27
N LEU A 243 9.37 0.38 -8.30
CA LEU A 243 9.31 -1.03 -7.90
C LEU A 243 8.91 -1.95 -9.06
N ALA A 244 7.96 -1.52 -9.91
CA ALA A 244 7.55 -2.29 -11.08
C ALA A 244 8.69 -2.41 -12.11
N ILE A 245 9.42 -1.32 -12.35
CA ILE A 245 10.58 -1.31 -13.26
C ILE A 245 11.69 -2.23 -12.73
N GLU A 246 11.99 -2.16 -11.43
CA GLU A 246 12.99 -3.01 -10.78
C GLU A 246 12.59 -4.50 -10.86
N ALA A 247 11.35 -4.82 -10.51
CA ALA A 247 10.84 -6.18 -10.58
C ALA A 247 10.86 -6.73 -12.01
N ALA A 248 10.46 -5.94 -13.01
CA ALA A 248 10.52 -6.33 -14.42
C ALA A 248 11.97 -6.57 -14.89
N LYS A 249 12.90 -5.67 -14.52
CA LYS A 249 14.33 -5.79 -14.83
C LYS A 249 14.93 -7.08 -14.26
N SER A 250 14.57 -7.47 -13.04
CA SER A 250 15.13 -8.68 -12.39
C SER A 250 14.83 -9.98 -13.13
N VAL A 251 13.75 -10.00 -13.94
CA VAL A 251 13.33 -11.14 -14.75
C VAL A 251 13.40 -10.88 -16.26
N GLN A 252 14.07 -9.78 -16.66
CA GLN A 252 14.24 -9.37 -18.07
C GLN A 252 12.92 -9.16 -18.83
N ALA A 253 11.84 -8.81 -18.12
CA ALA A 253 10.57 -8.42 -18.74
C ALA A 253 10.63 -6.97 -19.21
N PRO A 254 10.25 -6.64 -20.46
CA PRO A 254 10.23 -5.27 -20.94
C PRO A 254 9.09 -4.48 -20.29
N LEU A 255 9.37 -3.26 -19.81
CA LEU A 255 8.36 -2.37 -19.22
C LEU A 255 8.50 -0.92 -19.76
N PRO A 256 8.39 -0.69 -21.09
CA PRO A 256 8.62 0.62 -21.70
C PRO A 256 7.62 1.68 -21.21
N LEU A 257 6.35 1.35 -21.03
CA LEU A 257 5.33 2.25 -20.49
C LEU A 257 5.67 2.65 -19.04
N GLY A 258 6.24 1.75 -18.24
CA GLY A 258 6.70 2.06 -16.89
C GLY A 258 7.78 3.14 -16.88
N GLN A 259 8.71 3.13 -17.84
CA GLN A 259 9.75 4.17 -17.97
C GLN A 259 9.12 5.55 -18.28
N LEU A 260 8.16 5.61 -19.20
CA LEU A 260 7.45 6.83 -19.53
C LEU A 260 6.71 7.41 -18.31
N ILE A 261 5.92 6.58 -17.64
CA ILE A 261 5.17 7.02 -16.45
C ILE A 261 6.12 7.47 -15.34
N HIS A 262 7.23 6.75 -15.13
CA HIS A 262 8.24 7.14 -14.15
C HIS A 262 8.82 8.53 -14.45
N GLN A 263 9.09 8.82 -15.72
CA GLN A 263 9.56 10.14 -16.15
C GLN A 263 8.53 11.21 -15.80
N HIS A 264 7.28 11.09 -16.22
CA HIS A 264 6.23 12.07 -15.97
C HIS A 264 5.96 12.29 -14.48
N LEU A 265 5.93 11.23 -13.68
CA LEU A 265 5.80 11.35 -12.23
C LEU A 265 7.02 12.06 -11.59
N SER A 266 8.22 11.81 -12.10
CA SER A 266 9.45 12.48 -11.63
C SER A 266 9.42 13.98 -11.95
N GLU A 267 8.96 14.35 -13.14
CA GLU A 267 8.72 15.74 -13.54
C GLU A 267 7.69 16.40 -12.63
N GLY A 268 6.58 15.71 -12.32
CA GLY A 268 5.58 16.18 -11.36
C GLY A 268 6.15 16.44 -9.96
N ILE A 269 7.04 15.58 -9.47
CA ILE A 269 7.74 15.81 -8.19
C ILE A 269 8.58 17.09 -8.26
N THR A 270 9.28 17.30 -9.36
CA THR A 270 10.12 18.50 -9.59
C THR A 270 9.28 19.77 -9.62
N HIS A 271 8.06 19.72 -10.13
CA HIS A 271 7.09 20.81 -10.12
C HIS A 271 6.36 21.01 -8.77
N GLY A 272 6.72 20.24 -7.73
CA GLY A 272 6.13 20.37 -6.40
C GLY A 272 4.82 19.60 -6.20
N TYR A 273 4.43 18.70 -7.11
CA TYR A 273 3.18 17.92 -7.02
C TYR A 273 3.30 16.66 -6.16
N GLY A 274 4.45 16.43 -5.51
CA GLY A 274 4.74 15.20 -4.76
C GLY A 274 3.74 14.87 -3.66
N GLU A 275 3.15 15.89 -3.03
CA GLU A 275 2.17 15.71 -1.95
C GLU A 275 0.71 15.65 -2.47
N LEU A 276 0.47 16.00 -3.74
CA LEU A 276 -0.83 15.87 -4.38
C LEU A 276 -1.16 14.39 -4.66
N ASP A 277 -2.43 14.12 -4.89
CA ASP A 277 -2.87 12.82 -5.38
C ASP A 277 -2.20 12.51 -6.74
N TRP A 278 -1.82 11.27 -6.97
CA TRP A 278 -1.11 10.88 -8.20
C TRP A 278 -1.93 11.10 -9.49
N THR A 279 -3.26 11.31 -9.38
CA THR A 279 -4.10 11.77 -10.49
C THR A 279 -3.73 13.16 -10.99
N ALA A 280 -2.96 13.95 -10.21
CA ALA A 280 -2.35 15.19 -10.65
C ALA A 280 -1.27 14.99 -11.75
N LEU A 281 -1.00 13.74 -12.17
CA LEU A 281 -0.19 13.40 -13.33
C LEU A 281 -0.66 14.14 -14.59
N ILE A 282 -1.95 14.37 -14.77
CA ILE A 282 -2.51 15.16 -15.87
C ILE A 282 -1.88 16.55 -15.98
N ARG A 283 -1.53 17.21 -14.85
CA ARG A 283 -0.86 18.52 -14.86
C ARG A 283 0.58 18.45 -15.40
N CYS A 284 1.25 17.32 -15.27
CA CYS A 284 2.60 17.16 -15.80
C CYS A 284 2.57 17.20 -17.33
N LEU A 285 1.54 16.58 -17.93
CA LEU A 285 1.37 16.51 -19.38
C LEU A 285 0.94 17.88 -19.98
N GLU A 286 0.24 18.73 -19.23
CA GLU A 286 -0.12 20.09 -19.65
C GLU A 286 1.12 20.99 -19.88
N HIS A 287 2.20 20.73 -19.13
CA HIS A 287 3.44 21.51 -19.20
C HIS A 287 4.46 20.93 -20.20
N SER A 288 4.24 19.75 -20.70
CA SER A 288 5.14 19.06 -21.64
C SER A 288 4.85 19.36 -23.12
N SER A 289 3.91 20.28 -23.41
CA SER A 289 3.42 20.66 -24.75
C SER A 289 3.89 22.03 -25.21
#